data_c80a0d05979fe4fb1f67b2897693b21b
#
_entry.id   c80a0d05979fe4fb1f67b2897693b21b
#
_cell.length_a   1.000
_cell.length_b   1.000
_cell.length_c   1.000
_cell.angle_alpha   90.00
_cell.angle_beta   90.00
_cell.angle_gamma   90.00
#
_symmetry.space_group_name_H-M   'P 1'
#
loop_
_entity.id
_entity.type
_entity.pdbx_description
1 polymer ?
#
loop_
_entity_poly.entity_id
_entity_poly.type
_entity_poly.pdbx_seq_one_letter_code
_entity_poly.pdbx_strand_id
1 'polypeptide(L)'
;MEYDKYVKIPWFIILDRNICVGNKLLYGIIMLLSHKEGYCYADNKYLGNYLGVGSRRISSLLKELADNNYIIMEYKHKFQRKIYINEEKFTSDLLENFF
;
A
#
# COMPACT_ATOMS: atom_id res chain seq x y z
N MET A 1 -7.47 -18.90 -14.69
CA MET A 1 -8.07 -18.15 -13.59
C MET A 1 -7.22 -18.28 -12.32
N GLU A 2 -7.06 -17.20 -11.61
CA GLU A 2 -6.11 -17.17 -10.50
C GLU A 2 -6.81 -17.31 -9.16
N TYR A 3 -7.20 -18.50 -8.83
CA TYR A 3 -7.88 -18.79 -7.58
C TYR A 3 -6.97 -18.67 -6.37
N ASP A 4 -5.64 -18.76 -6.60
CA ASP A 4 -4.65 -18.67 -5.55
C ASP A 4 -4.14 -17.24 -5.33
N LYS A 5 -4.66 -16.29 -6.10
CA LYS A 5 -4.28 -14.88 -5.94
C LYS A 5 -5.01 -14.28 -4.74
N TYR A 6 -4.26 -13.83 -3.78
CA TYR A 6 -4.82 -13.23 -2.58
C TYR A 6 -3.90 -12.13 -2.05
N VAL A 7 -4.48 -11.25 -1.27
CA VAL A 7 -3.77 -10.13 -0.68
C VAL A 7 -3.28 -10.50 0.71
N LYS A 8 -2.02 -10.22 0.98
CA LYS A 8 -1.43 -10.40 2.29
C LYS A 8 -1.26 -9.04 2.95
N ILE A 9 -1.67 -8.94 4.20
CA ILE A 9 -1.54 -7.70 4.97
C ILE A 9 -0.71 -8.00 6.21
N PRO A 10 0.43 -7.33 6.39
CA PRO A 10 1.28 -7.57 7.55
C PRO A 10 0.56 -7.34 8.87
N TRP A 11 0.91 -8.15 9.84
CA TRP A 11 0.29 -8.13 11.15
C TRP A 11 0.31 -6.75 11.81
N PHE A 12 1.46 -6.06 11.76
CA PHE A 12 1.59 -4.77 12.43
C PHE A 12 0.72 -3.68 11.80
N ILE A 13 0.40 -3.81 10.50
CA ILE A 13 -0.51 -2.87 9.82
C ILE A 13 -1.94 -3.09 10.30
N ILE A 14 -2.33 -4.34 10.46
CA ILE A 14 -3.67 -4.68 10.96
C ILE A 14 -3.91 -4.03 12.34
N LEU A 15 -2.87 -4.01 13.16
CA LEU A 15 -2.96 -3.50 14.53
C LEU A 15 -2.85 -1.98 14.64
N ASP A 16 -2.45 -1.31 13.59
CA ASP A 16 -2.22 0.14 13.65
C ASP A 16 -3.54 0.89 13.69
N ARG A 17 -3.75 1.63 14.78
CA ARG A 17 -4.97 2.40 14.99
C ARG A 17 -4.92 3.79 14.37
N ASN A 18 -3.76 4.21 13.86
CA ASN A 18 -3.58 5.52 13.24
C ASN A 18 -4.04 5.54 11.78
N ILE A 19 -4.31 4.38 11.22
CA ILE A 19 -4.78 4.26 9.85
C ILE A 19 -6.08 3.47 9.81
N CYS A 20 -6.89 3.73 8.79
CA CYS A 20 -8.21 3.10 8.68
C CYS A 20 -8.13 1.79 7.90
N VAL A 21 -9.25 1.07 7.87
CA VAL A 21 -9.35 -0.21 7.16
C VAL A 21 -9.00 -0.04 5.68
N GLY A 22 -9.44 1.07 5.07
CA GLY A 22 -9.11 1.35 3.67
C GLY A 22 -7.62 1.45 3.42
N ASN A 23 -6.87 2.06 4.32
CA ASN A 23 -5.42 2.13 4.22
C ASN A 23 -4.80 0.73 4.28
N LYS A 24 -5.29 -0.10 5.18
CA LYS A 24 -4.77 -1.46 5.38
C LYS A 24 -4.99 -2.32 4.15
N LEU A 25 -6.19 -2.25 3.59
CA LEU A 25 -6.51 -2.99 2.36
C LEU A 25 -5.68 -2.48 1.18
N LEU A 26 -5.58 -1.17 1.04
CA LEU A 26 -4.80 -0.57 -0.05
C LEU A 26 -3.33 -0.96 0.06
N TYR A 27 -2.76 -0.98 1.26
CA TYR A 27 -1.39 -1.42 1.46
C TYR A 27 -1.18 -2.85 0.94
N GLY A 28 -2.10 -3.74 1.27
CA GLY A 28 -2.03 -5.12 0.80
C GLY A 28 -2.07 -5.22 -0.71
N ILE A 29 -2.91 -4.41 -1.35
CA ILE A 29 -3.00 -4.36 -2.81
C ILE A 29 -1.70 -3.84 -3.42
N ILE A 30 -1.12 -2.80 -2.82
CA ILE A 30 0.15 -2.26 -3.29
C ILE A 30 1.25 -3.31 -3.18
N MET A 31 1.30 -4.06 -2.09
CA MET A 31 2.26 -5.16 -1.95
C MET A 31 2.09 -6.20 -3.05
N LEU A 32 0.85 -6.59 -3.31
CA LEU A 32 0.55 -7.57 -4.35
C LEU A 32 1.03 -7.08 -5.71
N LEU A 33 0.73 -5.83 -6.05
CA LEU A 33 1.09 -5.25 -7.34
C LEU A 33 2.57 -4.91 -7.45
N SER A 34 3.29 -4.89 -6.34
CA SER A 34 4.73 -4.63 -6.31
C SER A 34 5.57 -5.90 -6.48
N HIS A 35 4.94 -7.05 -6.44
CA HIS A 35 5.64 -8.33 -6.42
C HIS A 35 6.58 -8.52 -7.60
N LYS A 36 6.14 -8.17 -8.79
CA LYS A 36 6.90 -8.43 -10.02
C LYS A 36 8.04 -7.44 -10.23
N GLU A 37 7.76 -6.14 -10.07
CA GLU A 37 8.72 -5.08 -10.42
C GLU A 37 9.45 -4.50 -9.20
N GLY A 38 9.02 -4.83 -8.00
CA GLY A 38 9.55 -4.24 -6.80
C GLY A 38 8.89 -2.93 -6.42
N TYR A 39 7.91 -2.50 -7.19
CA TYR A 39 7.11 -1.30 -6.91
C TYR A 39 5.77 -1.40 -7.62
N CYS A 40 4.81 -0.62 -7.15
CA CYS A 40 3.49 -0.52 -7.76
C CYS A 40 3.43 0.72 -8.64
N TYR A 41 3.04 0.56 -9.90
CA TYR A 41 2.90 1.69 -10.83
C TYR A 41 1.45 1.95 -11.25
N ALA A 42 0.51 1.33 -10.56
CA ALA A 42 -0.90 1.51 -10.85
C ALA A 42 -1.36 2.94 -10.56
N ASP A 43 -2.28 3.44 -11.38
CA ASP A 43 -2.88 4.75 -11.13
C ASP A 43 -4.03 4.64 -10.13
N ASN A 44 -4.57 5.79 -9.72
CA ASN A 44 -5.63 5.80 -8.71
C ASN A 44 -6.91 5.11 -9.18
N LYS A 45 -7.22 5.21 -10.46
CA LYS A 45 -8.42 4.55 -10.98
C LYS A 45 -8.30 3.04 -10.89
N TYR A 46 -7.13 2.52 -11.24
CA TYR A 46 -6.87 1.08 -11.17
C TYR A 46 -6.94 0.59 -9.72
N LEU A 47 -6.31 1.32 -8.81
CA LEU A 47 -6.35 0.97 -7.39
C LEU A 47 -7.77 1.07 -6.82
N GLY A 48 -8.51 2.09 -7.25
CA GLY A 48 -9.89 2.27 -6.82
C GLY A 48 -10.80 1.14 -7.25
N ASN A 49 -10.52 0.52 -8.38
CA ASN A 49 -11.31 -0.62 -8.86
C ASN A 49 -11.20 -1.82 -7.91
N TYR A 50 -10.06 -2.00 -7.27
CA TYR A 50 -9.89 -3.07 -6.29
C TYR A 50 -10.74 -2.84 -5.04
N LEU A 51 -10.82 -1.60 -4.61
CA LEU A 51 -11.49 -1.25 -3.35
C LEU A 51 -12.93 -0.78 -3.53
N GLY A 52 -13.36 -0.56 -4.78
CA GLY A 52 -14.69 -0.03 -5.03
C GLY A 52 -14.85 1.42 -4.61
N VAL A 53 -13.78 2.21 -4.69
CA VAL A 53 -13.80 3.62 -4.34
C VAL A 53 -13.24 4.46 -5.47
N GLY A 54 -13.51 5.76 -5.44
CA GLY A 54 -13.05 6.68 -6.46
C GLY A 54 -11.60 7.11 -6.30
N SER A 55 -11.07 7.76 -7.34
CA SER A 55 -9.68 8.21 -7.38
C SER A 55 -9.35 9.18 -6.26
N ARG A 56 -10.28 10.05 -5.89
CA ARG A 56 -10.06 11.01 -4.81
C ARG A 56 -9.84 10.31 -3.48
N ARG A 57 -10.64 9.27 -3.21
CA ARG A 57 -10.49 8.49 -1.99
C ARG A 57 -9.15 7.77 -1.97
N ILE A 58 -8.71 7.24 -3.12
CA ILE A 58 -7.41 6.60 -3.24
C ILE A 58 -6.29 7.59 -2.92
N SER A 59 -6.36 8.81 -3.47
CA SER A 59 -5.37 9.86 -3.17
C SER A 59 -5.26 10.10 -1.67
N SER A 60 -6.38 10.20 -1.00
CA SER A 60 -6.44 10.41 0.45
C SER A 60 -5.81 9.25 1.21
N LEU A 61 -6.15 8.02 0.81
CA LEU A 61 -5.62 6.82 1.46
C LEU A 61 -4.11 6.69 1.25
N LEU A 62 -3.62 7.00 0.04
CA LEU A 62 -2.19 6.97 -0.24
C LEU A 62 -1.43 8.01 0.58
N LYS A 63 -2.00 9.20 0.71
CA LYS A 63 -1.37 10.25 1.50
C LYS A 63 -1.23 9.82 2.96
N GLU A 64 -2.27 9.22 3.51
CA GLU A 64 -2.24 8.73 4.88
C GLU A 64 -1.19 7.64 5.08
N LEU A 65 -1.07 6.72 4.12
CA LEU A 65 -0.05 5.69 4.17
C LEU A 65 1.36 6.29 4.11
N ALA A 66 1.57 7.28 3.24
CA ALA A 66 2.85 7.95 3.11
C ALA A 66 3.18 8.75 4.38
N ASP A 67 2.19 9.47 4.93
CA ASP A 67 2.38 10.26 6.14
C ASP A 67 2.73 9.39 7.34
N ASN A 68 2.29 8.13 7.35
CA ASN A 68 2.60 7.17 8.39
C ASN A 68 3.83 6.31 8.04
N ASN A 69 4.55 6.67 7.00
CA ASN A 69 5.80 6.03 6.59
C ASN A 69 5.68 4.58 6.13
N TYR A 70 4.49 4.17 5.69
CA TYR A 70 4.30 2.80 5.18
C TYR A 70 4.68 2.65 3.73
N ILE A 71 4.57 3.74 2.96
CA ILE A 71 4.93 3.73 1.54
C ILE A 71 5.76 4.95 1.20
N ILE A 72 6.49 4.84 0.10
CA ILE A 72 7.26 5.94 -0.47
C ILE A 72 6.79 6.11 -1.91
N MET A 73 6.33 7.31 -2.25
CA MET A 73 5.87 7.60 -3.59
C MET A 73 6.92 8.43 -4.33
N GLU A 74 7.26 7.96 -5.53
CA GLU A 74 8.24 8.62 -6.39
C GLU A 74 7.56 9.03 -7.69
N TYR A 75 7.73 10.29 -8.09
CA TYR A 75 7.17 10.84 -9.31
C TYR A 75 8.31 11.25 -10.22
N LYS A 76 8.44 10.58 -11.38
CA LYS A 76 9.45 10.95 -12.39
C LYS A 76 8.88 11.94 -13.40
N HIS A 77 7.63 11.73 -13.77
CA HIS A 77 6.91 12.56 -14.72
C HIS A 77 5.49 12.75 -14.23
N LYS A 78 4.79 13.68 -14.87
CA LYS A 78 3.43 14.03 -14.53
C LYS A 78 2.49 12.81 -14.41
N PHE A 79 2.73 11.78 -15.22
CA PHE A 79 1.86 10.61 -15.27
C PHE A 79 2.56 9.31 -14.85
N GLN A 80 3.79 9.40 -14.36
CA GLN A 80 4.54 8.22 -13.94
C GLN A 80 4.83 8.28 -12.46
N ARG A 81 4.21 7.38 -11.74
CA ARG A 81 4.36 7.28 -10.29
C ARG A 81 4.79 5.86 -9.94
N LYS A 82 5.75 5.75 -9.04
CA LYS A 82 6.13 4.48 -8.45
C LYS A 82 5.84 4.52 -6.97
N ILE A 83 5.17 3.48 -6.49
CA ILE A 83 4.85 3.35 -5.07
C ILE A 83 5.65 2.20 -4.52
N TYR A 84 6.52 2.49 -3.56
CA TYR A 84 7.36 1.49 -2.91
C TYR A 84 6.84 1.21 -1.52
N ILE A 85 6.88 -0.05 -1.12
CA ILE A 85 6.69 -0.41 0.27
C ILE A 85 7.93 0.07 1.03
N ASN A 86 7.74 0.75 2.14
CA ASN A 86 8.85 1.19 2.96
C ASN A 86 9.33 0.02 3.80
N GLU A 87 10.33 -0.70 3.30
CA GLU A 87 10.84 -1.89 3.96
C GLU A 87 11.49 -1.61 5.31
N GLU A 88 12.03 -0.43 5.48
CA GLU A 88 12.61 -0.02 6.75
C GLU A 88 11.55 0.04 7.84
N LYS A 89 10.40 0.60 7.52
CA LYS A 89 9.26 0.63 8.44
C LYS A 89 8.77 -0.79 8.73
N PHE A 90 8.72 -1.62 7.70
CA PHE A 90 8.30 -3.01 7.82
C PHE A 90 9.20 -3.76 8.81
N THR A 91 10.53 -3.65 8.63
CA THR A 91 11.49 -4.34 9.49
C THR A 91 11.42 -3.85 10.92
N SER A 92 11.34 -2.55 11.12
CA SER A 92 11.27 -1.94 12.45
C SER A 92 10.02 -2.41 13.21
N ASP A 93 8.87 -2.32 12.57
CA ASP A 93 7.60 -2.71 13.19
C ASP A 93 7.56 -4.20 13.48
N LEU A 94 8.13 -5.02 12.61
CA LEU A 94 8.21 -6.45 12.81
C LEU A 94 9.02 -6.79 14.06
N LEU A 95 10.16 -6.13 14.23
CA LEU A 95 11.00 -6.33 15.40
C LEU A 95 10.29 -5.91 16.69
N GLU A 96 9.63 -4.78 16.68
CA GLU A 96 8.89 -4.29 17.84
C GLU A 96 7.79 -5.25 18.27
N ASN A 97 7.12 -5.87 17.32
CA ASN A 97 6.01 -6.77 17.61
C ASN A 97 6.46 -8.15 18.10
N PHE A 98 7.72 -8.50 17.92
CA PHE A 98 8.25 -9.77 18.39
C PHE A 98 9.04 -9.65 19.69
N PHE A 99 9.36 -8.45 20.07
CA PHE A 99 10.10 -8.15 21.28
C PHE A 99 9.41 -7.11 22.13
#